data_bdeb560cbfaaf512b4718d55c28ea92e
#
_entry.id   bdeb560cbfaaf512b4718d55c28ea92e
#
_cell.length_a   1.000
_cell.length_b   1.000
_cell.length_c   1.000
_cell.angle_alpha   90.00
_cell.angle_beta   90.00
_cell.angle_gamma   90.00
#
_symmetry.space_group_name_H-M   'P 1'
#
loop_
_entity.id
_entity.type
_entity.pdbx_description
1 polymer ?
#
loop_
_entity_poly.entity_id
_entity_poly.type
_entity_poly.pdbx_seq_one_letter_code
_entity_poly.pdbx_strand_id
1 'polypeptide(L)'
;MNIADYFASNGYWVFAYDATGNDESEGDAVGGLPQGIIDLDYALRFIKSEFEGIPIVLWGHSWGGYSVGSVTKLHPDVKAAVVVSGFNESLDMLETEGRKIVGNVIDFVLPIFIKHEKKTFGDYASMSILDSLKSCEVPVLFVHSEDDGMIPIDISFDRYFEKFSGNERYSFVRYKDRGHNFIFCSENRKAYVEEYNKGANAYTESMGGQLTEEQATAYIRDNFDKKKGFELDAELMAQMLELYNNSIEH
;
A
#
# COMPACT_ATOMS: atom_id res chain seq x y z
N MET A 1 1.29 10.87 -10.52
CA MET A 1 1.04 9.56 -9.84
C MET A 1 0.22 8.70 -10.79
N ASN A 2 0.79 7.62 -11.31
CA ASN A 2 0.16 6.89 -12.44
C ASN A 2 -1.15 6.16 -12.08
N ILE A 3 -1.28 5.63 -10.86
CA ILE A 3 -2.51 4.92 -10.43
C ILE A 3 -3.68 5.90 -10.35
N ALA A 4 -3.45 7.08 -9.77
CA ALA A 4 -4.45 8.13 -9.71
C ALA A 4 -4.88 8.58 -11.11
N ASP A 5 -3.91 8.80 -12.01
CA ASP A 5 -4.18 9.19 -13.39
C ASP A 5 -4.98 8.12 -14.16
N TYR A 6 -4.67 6.84 -13.91
CA TYR A 6 -5.40 5.74 -14.52
C TYR A 6 -6.88 5.76 -14.12
N PHE A 7 -7.17 5.81 -12.82
CA PHE A 7 -8.57 5.82 -12.35
C PHE A 7 -9.29 7.12 -12.73
N ALA A 8 -8.62 8.27 -12.65
CA ALA A 8 -9.21 9.54 -13.10
C ALA A 8 -9.57 9.52 -14.59
N SER A 9 -8.73 8.91 -15.43
CA SER A 9 -9.00 8.75 -16.87
C SER A 9 -10.14 7.77 -17.17
N ASN A 10 -10.51 6.92 -16.21
CA ASN A 10 -11.63 5.99 -16.29
C ASN A 10 -12.89 6.51 -15.54
N GLY A 11 -12.96 7.81 -15.23
CA GLY A 11 -14.16 8.45 -14.69
C GLY A 11 -14.29 8.46 -13.18
N TYR A 12 -13.25 8.06 -12.44
CA TYR A 12 -13.23 8.12 -10.97
C TYR A 12 -12.74 9.49 -10.49
N TRP A 13 -13.32 9.98 -9.42
CA TRP A 13 -12.71 11.03 -8.63
C TRP A 13 -11.68 10.39 -7.69
N VAL A 14 -10.47 10.89 -7.72
CA VAL A 14 -9.38 10.36 -6.90
C VAL A 14 -9.09 11.32 -5.75
N PHE A 15 -9.23 10.81 -4.54
CA PHE A 15 -8.84 11.51 -3.32
C PHE A 15 -7.55 10.86 -2.76
N ALA A 16 -6.54 11.67 -2.55
CA ALA A 16 -5.30 11.28 -1.90
C ALA A 16 -4.94 12.34 -0.83
N TYR A 17 -4.26 11.92 0.21
CA TYR A 17 -3.85 12.78 1.31
C TYR A 17 -2.46 12.38 1.82
N ASP A 18 -1.78 13.33 2.40
CA ASP A 18 -0.55 13.08 3.13
C ASP A 18 -0.88 12.54 4.50
N ALA A 19 -0.26 11.43 4.91
CA ALA A 19 -0.48 10.87 6.23
C ALA A 19 0.06 11.79 7.32
N THR A 20 -0.50 11.71 8.51
CA THR A 20 -0.07 12.49 9.69
C THR A 20 1.45 12.51 9.84
N GLY A 21 2.04 13.70 9.97
CA GLY A 21 3.48 13.89 10.10
C GLY A 21 4.30 13.73 8.83
N ASN A 22 3.65 13.68 7.65
CA ASN A 22 4.32 13.65 6.34
C ASN A 22 3.90 14.86 5.51
N ASP A 23 4.81 15.29 4.65
CA ASP A 23 4.67 16.36 3.66
C ASP A 23 3.94 17.63 4.21
N GLU A 24 2.73 17.94 3.76
CA GLU A 24 1.97 19.13 4.18
C GLU A 24 0.97 18.84 5.32
N SER A 25 0.83 17.58 5.76
CA SER A 25 -0.05 17.23 6.88
C SER A 25 0.55 17.62 8.23
N GLU A 26 -0.32 18.04 9.15
CA GLU A 26 0.07 18.36 10.52
C GLU A 26 0.61 17.12 11.27
N GLY A 27 1.38 17.38 12.32
CA GLY A 27 1.99 16.36 13.18
C GLY A 27 3.51 16.35 13.07
N ASP A 28 4.18 15.96 14.16
CA ASP A 28 5.65 15.96 14.22
C ASP A 28 6.28 14.70 13.59
N ALA A 29 5.53 13.61 13.53
CA ALA A 29 5.95 12.34 12.95
C ALA A 29 4.79 11.34 12.86
N VAL A 30 4.97 10.27 12.09
CA VAL A 30 4.13 9.07 12.14
C VAL A 30 4.38 8.37 13.48
N GLY A 31 3.35 8.25 14.32
CA GLY A 31 3.49 7.66 15.65
C GLY A 31 3.62 6.12 15.66
N GLY A 32 3.23 5.45 14.58
CA GLY A 32 3.26 4.00 14.41
C GLY A 32 2.36 3.52 13.27
N LEU A 33 2.40 2.24 12.94
CA LEU A 33 1.65 1.67 11.81
C LEU A 33 0.12 1.84 11.92
N PRO A 34 -0.52 1.77 13.11
CA PRO A 34 -1.97 2.00 13.24
C PRO A 34 -2.41 3.42 12.86
N GLN A 35 -1.49 4.41 12.81
CA GLN A 35 -1.81 5.77 12.36
C GLN A 35 -2.44 5.78 10.97
N GLY A 36 -1.98 4.93 10.05
CA GLY A 36 -2.54 4.87 8.70
C GLY A 36 -4.03 4.47 8.67
N ILE A 37 -4.50 3.65 9.62
CA ILE A 37 -5.94 3.33 9.73
C ILE A 37 -6.71 4.54 10.26
N ILE A 38 -6.15 5.25 11.25
CA ILE A 38 -6.76 6.46 11.83
C ILE A 38 -6.91 7.52 10.75
N ASP A 39 -5.84 7.81 10.03
CA ASP A 39 -5.85 8.83 8.98
C ASP A 39 -6.89 8.50 7.88
N LEU A 40 -6.96 7.23 7.48
CA LEU A 40 -7.95 6.78 6.50
C LEU A 40 -9.38 6.82 7.04
N ASP A 41 -9.61 6.46 8.31
CA ASP A 41 -10.93 6.60 8.96
C ASP A 41 -11.41 8.06 8.93
N TYR A 42 -10.55 8.99 9.30
CA TYR A 42 -10.89 10.41 9.26
C TYR A 42 -11.06 10.94 7.84
N ALA A 43 -10.22 10.53 6.89
CA ALA A 43 -10.36 10.86 5.49
C ALA A 43 -11.71 10.37 4.91
N LEU A 44 -12.12 9.14 5.24
CA LEU A 44 -13.41 8.59 4.81
C LEU A 44 -14.59 9.31 5.43
N ARG A 45 -14.51 9.70 6.70
CA ARG A 45 -15.55 10.52 7.34
C ARG A 45 -15.67 11.88 6.66
N PHE A 46 -14.54 12.52 6.35
CA PHE A 46 -14.51 13.78 5.62
C PHE A 46 -15.15 13.65 4.23
N ILE A 47 -14.72 12.65 3.43
CA ILE A 47 -15.27 12.43 2.09
C ILE A 47 -16.80 12.23 2.15
N LYS A 48 -17.28 11.41 3.08
CA LYS A 48 -18.71 11.12 3.24
C LYS A 48 -19.52 12.35 3.67
N SER A 49 -18.92 13.27 4.41
CA SER A 49 -19.58 14.54 4.80
C SER A 49 -19.64 15.56 3.67
N GLU A 50 -18.60 15.61 2.83
CA GLU A 50 -18.51 16.58 1.74
C GLU A 50 -19.17 16.10 0.44
N PHE A 51 -19.22 14.78 0.23
CA PHE A 51 -19.68 14.15 -1.01
C PHE A 51 -20.73 13.06 -0.74
N GLU A 52 -21.86 13.47 -0.21
CA GLU A 52 -22.93 12.55 0.19
C GLU A 52 -23.43 11.69 -0.99
N GLY A 53 -23.57 10.39 -0.76
CA GLY A 53 -24.14 9.45 -1.73
C GLY A 53 -23.19 8.98 -2.82
N ILE A 54 -21.93 9.44 -2.85
CA ILE A 54 -20.93 8.95 -3.80
C ILE A 54 -20.37 7.61 -3.31
N PRO A 55 -20.40 6.54 -4.15
CA PRO A 55 -19.80 5.27 -3.80
C PRO A 55 -18.29 5.39 -3.68
N ILE A 56 -17.72 4.79 -2.63
CA ILE A 56 -16.28 4.86 -2.33
C ILE A 56 -15.66 3.49 -2.54
N VAL A 57 -14.54 3.46 -3.27
CA VAL A 57 -13.65 2.31 -3.40
C VAL A 57 -12.25 2.68 -2.90
N LEU A 58 -11.50 1.71 -2.40
CA LEU A 58 -10.21 1.96 -1.77
C LEU A 58 -9.08 1.25 -2.51
N TRP A 59 -7.93 1.92 -2.62
CA TRP A 59 -6.69 1.34 -3.08
C TRP A 59 -5.55 1.66 -2.10
N GLY A 60 -4.74 0.67 -1.76
CA GLY A 60 -3.58 0.88 -0.91
C GLY A 60 -2.45 -0.09 -1.18
N HIS A 61 -1.22 0.39 -1.10
CA HIS A 61 0.01 -0.38 -1.24
C HIS A 61 0.78 -0.38 0.07
N SER A 62 1.34 -1.52 0.46
CA SER A 62 2.17 -1.66 1.65
C SER A 62 1.43 -1.22 2.92
N TRP A 63 1.89 -0.19 3.60
CA TRP A 63 1.20 0.43 4.75
C TRP A 63 -0.22 0.91 4.39
N GLY A 64 -0.39 1.48 3.18
CA GLY A 64 -1.73 1.79 2.65
C GLY A 64 -2.59 0.55 2.44
N GLY A 65 -2.00 -0.59 2.03
CA GLY A 65 -2.69 -1.88 1.92
C GLY A 65 -3.22 -2.38 3.26
N TYR A 66 -2.42 -2.30 4.32
CA TYR A 66 -2.85 -2.57 5.69
C TYR A 66 -4.01 -1.65 6.10
N SER A 67 -3.86 -0.36 5.82
CA SER A 67 -4.87 0.64 6.20
C SER A 67 -6.21 0.41 5.51
N VAL A 68 -6.23 0.20 4.18
CA VAL A 68 -7.48 0.01 3.42
C VAL A 68 -8.18 -1.30 3.75
N GLY A 69 -7.43 -2.38 3.98
CA GLY A 69 -8.02 -3.66 4.38
C GLY A 69 -8.59 -3.61 5.80
N SER A 70 -7.87 -2.96 6.73
CA SER A 70 -8.27 -2.89 8.13
C SER A 70 -9.43 -1.92 8.39
N VAL A 71 -9.52 -0.80 7.66
CA VAL A 71 -10.57 0.22 7.86
C VAL A 71 -11.97 -0.26 7.47
N THR A 72 -12.08 -1.33 6.68
CA THR A 72 -13.38 -1.88 6.20
C THR A 72 -14.33 -2.24 7.33
N LYS A 73 -13.81 -2.63 8.49
CA LYS A 73 -14.63 -2.88 9.69
C LYS A 73 -15.35 -1.61 10.18
N LEU A 74 -14.72 -0.45 10.05
CA LEU A 74 -15.28 0.84 10.47
C LEU A 74 -16.17 1.45 9.38
N HIS A 75 -15.92 1.08 8.13
CA HIS A 75 -16.62 1.56 6.94
C HIS A 75 -17.12 0.41 6.07
N PRO A 76 -18.08 -0.40 6.55
CA PRO A 76 -18.60 -1.55 5.80
C PRO A 76 -19.45 -1.15 4.57
N ASP A 77 -19.70 0.14 4.39
CA ASP A 77 -20.37 0.75 3.24
C ASP A 77 -19.42 1.07 2.07
N VAL A 78 -18.11 0.95 2.26
CA VAL A 78 -17.13 0.97 1.17
C VAL A 78 -17.45 -0.15 0.18
N LYS A 79 -17.45 0.18 -1.11
CA LYS A 79 -17.93 -0.73 -2.16
C LYS A 79 -16.93 -1.80 -2.53
N ALA A 80 -15.64 -1.49 -2.54
CA ALA A 80 -14.56 -2.46 -2.77
C ALA A 80 -13.21 -1.93 -2.26
N ALA A 81 -12.25 -2.83 -2.04
CA ALA A 81 -10.88 -2.46 -1.71
C ALA A 81 -9.86 -3.27 -2.54
N VAL A 82 -8.74 -2.65 -2.86
CA VAL A 82 -7.56 -3.30 -3.44
C VAL A 82 -6.41 -3.19 -2.47
N VAL A 83 -5.91 -4.33 -2.00
CA VAL A 83 -4.82 -4.48 -1.05
C VAL A 83 -3.58 -4.98 -1.78
N VAL A 84 -2.61 -4.10 -2.03
CA VAL A 84 -1.36 -4.43 -2.73
C VAL A 84 -0.24 -4.53 -1.71
N SER A 85 0.42 -5.68 -1.58
CA SER A 85 1.49 -5.95 -0.62
C SER A 85 1.18 -5.46 0.81
N GLY A 86 -0.08 -5.57 1.24
CA GLY A 86 -0.51 -5.17 2.57
C GLY A 86 -0.22 -6.27 3.60
N PHE A 87 0.36 -5.90 4.75
CA PHE A 87 0.52 -6.80 5.89
C PHE A 87 -0.77 -6.89 6.72
N ASN A 88 -0.92 -7.96 7.51
CA ASN A 88 -2.18 -8.21 8.22
C ASN A 88 -2.41 -7.26 9.40
N GLU A 89 -1.39 -7.06 10.24
CA GLU A 89 -1.47 -6.23 11.44
C GLU A 89 -0.11 -5.63 11.82
N SER A 90 -0.12 -4.54 12.60
CA SER A 90 1.09 -3.84 13.04
C SER A 90 2.08 -4.77 13.73
N LEU A 91 1.58 -5.68 14.57
CA LEU A 91 2.38 -6.60 15.35
C LEU A 91 3.23 -7.54 14.47
N ASP A 92 2.67 -8.06 13.37
CA ASP A 92 3.40 -8.92 12.44
C ASP A 92 4.65 -8.19 11.88
N MET A 93 4.51 -6.92 11.56
CA MET A 93 5.61 -6.10 11.04
C MET A 93 6.64 -5.75 12.12
N LEU A 94 6.17 -5.38 13.32
CA LEU A 94 7.07 -5.10 14.45
C LEU A 94 7.92 -6.32 14.81
N GLU A 95 7.31 -7.50 14.84
CA GLU A 95 8.02 -8.75 15.10
C GLU A 95 9.00 -9.08 13.97
N THR A 96 8.56 -9.02 12.73
CA THR A 96 9.36 -9.36 11.55
C THR A 96 10.58 -8.45 11.43
N GLU A 97 10.40 -7.14 11.48
CA GLU A 97 11.49 -6.17 11.35
C GLU A 97 12.37 -6.15 12.62
N GLY A 98 11.75 -6.24 13.79
CA GLY A 98 12.51 -6.33 15.04
C GLY A 98 13.40 -7.57 15.09
N ARG A 99 12.93 -8.71 14.58
CA ARG A 99 13.72 -9.95 14.52
C ARG A 99 14.90 -9.85 13.56
N LYS A 100 14.79 -9.11 12.47
CA LYS A 100 15.92 -8.81 11.57
C LYS A 100 16.99 -7.96 12.25
N ILE A 101 16.62 -7.03 13.14
CA ILE A 101 17.53 -6.08 13.79
C ILE A 101 18.16 -6.67 15.06
N VAL A 102 17.36 -7.27 15.94
CA VAL A 102 17.80 -7.70 17.28
C VAL A 102 17.64 -9.21 17.52
N GLY A 103 17.28 -9.99 16.52
CA GLY A 103 17.09 -11.45 16.65
C GLY A 103 15.99 -11.78 17.68
N ASN A 104 16.22 -12.84 18.45
CA ASN A 104 15.23 -13.33 19.45
C ASN A 104 15.04 -12.37 20.65
N VAL A 105 15.84 -11.30 20.76
CA VAL A 105 15.64 -10.28 21.81
C VAL A 105 14.31 -9.57 21.62
N ILE A 106 13.78 -9.53 20.39
CA ILE A 106 12.46 -8.93 20.10
C ILE A 106 11.36 -9.53 20.98
N ASP A 107 11.40 -10.82 21.28
CA ASP A 107 10.37 -11.52 22.06
C ASP A 107 10.21 -10.92 23.47
N PHE A 108 11.26 -10.35 24.02
CA PHE A 108 11.23 -9.70 25.35
C PHE A 108 10.72 -8.25 25.28
N VAL A 109 10.92 -7.56 24.18
CA VAL A 109 10.55 -6.14 24.05
C VAL A 109 9.19 -5.95 23.37
N LEU A 110 8.73 -6.93 22.60
CA LEU A 110 7.46 -6.89 21.89
C LEU A 110 6.25 -6.56 22.79
N PRO A 111 6.12 -7.13 24.01
CA PRO A 111 5.02 -6.76 24.92
C PRO A 111 5.01 -5.28 25.32
N ILE A 112 6.19 -4.63 25.33
CA ILE A 112 6.32 -3.20 25.63
C ILE A 112 5.79 -2.38 24.45
N PHE A 113 6.14 -2.76 23.22
CA PHE A 113 5.62 -2.13 21.99
C PHE A 113 4.10 -2.28 21.89
N ILE A 114 3.57 -3.48 22.10
CA ILE A 114 2.11 -3.74 22.10
C ILE A 114 1.39 -2.82 23.11
N LYS A 115 1.93 -2.72 24.33
CA LYS A 115 1.34 -1.84 25.35
C LYS A 115 1.43 -0.37 24.96
N HIS A 116 2.54 0.04 24.33
CA HIS A 116 2.71 1.41 23.84
C HIS A 116 1.74 1.73 22.73
N GLU A 117 1.64 0.88 21.69
CA GLU A 117 0.68 1.06 20.60
C GLU A 117 -0.75 1.12 21.11
N LYS A 118 -1.14 0.20 22.00
CA LYS A 118 -2.48 0.20 22.58
C LYS A 118 -2.78 1.47 23.39
N LYS A 119 -1.79 2.01 24.09
CA LYS A 119 -1.92 3.28 24.81
C LYS A 119 -2.06 4.47 23.86
N THR A 120 -1.33 4.45 22.74
CA THR A 120 -1.25 5.55 21.77
C THR A 120 -2.45 5.57 20.82
N PHE A 121 -2.84 4.39 20.30
CA PHE A 121 -3.81 4.25 19.22
C PHE A 121 -5.14 3.62 19.65
N GLY A 122 -5.26 3.21 20.92
CA GLY A 122 -6.50 2.59 21.41
C GLY A 122 -6.86 1.31 20.65
N ASP A 123 -8.11 1.24 20.20
CA ASP A 123 -8.63 0.05 19.50
C ASP A 123 -8.00 -0.16 18.11
N TYR A 124 -7.50 0.91 17.47
CA TYR A 124 -6.83 0.81 16.17
C TYR A 124 -5.54 -0.02 16.24
N ALA A 125 -4.84 -0.05 17.39
CA ALA A 125 -3.63 -0.85 17.58
C ALA A 125 -3.84 -2.36 17.41
N SER A 126 -5.07 -2.85 17.56
CA SER A 126 -5.44 -4.27 17.43
C SER A 126 -6.21 -4.59 16.16
N MET A 127 -6.31 -3.65 15.23
CA MET A 127 -7.00 -3.89 13.96
C MET A 127 -6.14 -4.69 13.01
N SER A 128 -6.77 -5.65 12.34
CA SER A 128 -6.14 -6.49 11.32
C SER A 128 -7.05 -6.62 10.11
N ILE A 129 -6.46 -6.88 8.95
CA ILE A 129 -7.21 -7.14 7.71
C ILE A 129 -8.11 -8.37 7.87
N LEU A 130 -7.55 -9.47 8.39
CA LEU A 130 -8.30 -10.72 8.59
C LEU A 130 -9.53 -10.54 9.46
N ASP A 131 -9.42 -9.83 10.58
CA ASP A 131 -10.56 -9.67 11.49
C ASP A 131 -11.55 -8.62 10.99
N SER A 132 -11.09 -7.61 10.28
CA SER A 132 -11.95 -6.61 9.66
C SER A 132 -12.83 -7.24 8.59
N LEU A 133 -12.27 -8.05 7.70
CA LEU A 133 -13.00 -8.70 6.61
C LEU A 133 -13.94 -9.85 7.07
N LYS A 134 -13.73 -10.42 8.26
CA LYS A 134 -14.70 -11.34 8.88
C LYS A 134 -15.98 -10.64 9.31
N SER A 135 -15.93 -9.34 9.56
CA SER A 135 -17.02 -8.55 10.12
C SER A 135 -17.74 -7.66 9.10
N CYS A 136 -17.33 -7.68 7.83
CA CYS A 136 -17.95 -6.92 6.75
C CYS A 136 -18.05 -7.76 5.46
N GLU A 137 -18.75 -7.20 4.47
CA GLU A 137 -18.97 -7.88 3.18
C GLU A 137 -18.27 -7.18 2.00
N VAL A 138 -17.31 -6.31 2.28
CA VAL A 138 -16.55 -5.57 1.27
C VAL A 138 -15.76 -6.53 0.38
N PRO A 139 -15.94 -6.50 -0.96
CA PRO A 139 -15.12 -7.26 -1.89
C PRO A 139 -13.68 -6.75 -1.90
N VAL A 140 -12.71 -7.66 -1.95
CA VAL A 140 -11.28 -7.29 -1.94
C VAL A 140 -10.48 -8.04 -3.00
N LEU A 141 -9.68 -7.31 -3.75
CA LEU A 141 -8.59 -7.86 -4.56
C LEU A 141 -7.28 -7.77 -3.78
N PHE A 142 -6.69 -8.91 -3.48
CA PHE A 142 -5.36 -9.03 -2.89
C PHE A 142 -4.31 -9.23 -3.97
N VAL A 143 -3.25 -8.43 -3.92
CA VAL A 143 -2.14 -8.51 -4.88
C VAL A 143 -0.82 -8.58 -4.12
N HIS A 144 0.04 -9.57 -4.42
CA HIS A 144 1.33 -9.73 -3.75
C HIS A 144 2.36 -10.38 -4.66
N SER A 145 3.65 -10.21 -4.35
CA SER A 145 4.75 -10.88 -5.02
C SER A 145 5.49 -11.82 -4.08
N GLU A 146 5.86 -13.02 -4.57
CA GLU A 146 6.56 -14.04 -3.77
C GLU A 146 7.94 -13.57 -3.31
N ASP A 147 8.59 -12.70 -4.09
CA ASP A 147 9.90 -12.12 -3.83
C ASP A 147 9.85 -10.76 -3.11
N ASP A 148 8.73 -10.43 -2.47
CA ASP A 148 8.60 -9.20 -1.67
C ASP A 148 9.52 -9.26 -0.44
N GLY A 149 10.63 -8.53 -0.50
CA GLY A 149 11.64 -8.50 0.57
C GLY A 149 11.26 -7.62 1.77
N MET A 150 10.19 -6.81 1.65
CA MET A 150 9.71 -5.92 2.71
C MET A 150 8.57 -6.57 3.50
N ILE A 151 7.56 -7.07 2.80
CA ILE A 151 6.40 -7.71 3.42
C ILE A 151 6.41 -9.19 3.04
N PRO A 152 6.84 -10.09 3.94
CA PRO A 152 6.83 -11.52 3.68
C PRO A 152 5.44 -12.03 3.33
N ILE A 153 5.34 -12.83 2.27
CA ILE A 153 4.07 -13.30 1.73
C ILE A 153 3.32 -14.22 2.70
N ASP A 154 4.05 -14.97 3.53
CA ASP A 154 3.52 -15.94 4.51
C ASP A 154 2.81 -15.28 5.71
N ILE A 155 3.19 -14.07 6.09
CA ILE A 155 2.52 -13.31 7.14
C ILE A 155 1.39 -12.41 6.63
N SER A 156 1.17 -12.38 5.33
CA SER A 156 0.24 -11.48 4.65
C SER A 156 -0.66 -12.26 3.68
N PHE A 157 -0.37 -12.22 2.40
CA PHE A 157 -1.18 -12.80 1.32
C PHE A 157 -1.54 -14.28 1.52
N ASP A 158 -0.62 -15.13 1.96
CA ASP A 158 -0.90 -16.56 2.16
C ASP A 158 -1.95 -16.77 3.24
N ARG A 159 -1.96 -15.99 4.31
CA ARG A 159 -3.00 -16.00 5.34
C ARG A 159 -4.36 -15.58 4.79
N TYR A 160 -4.39 -14.57 3.90
CA TYR A 160 -5.65 -14.15 3.26
C TYR A 160 -6.16 -15.21 2.30
N PHE A 161 -5.26 -15.78 1.49
CA PHE A 161 -5.60 -16.85 0.55
C PHE A 161 -6.12 -18.10 1.27
N GLU A 162 -5.44 -18.57 2.30
CA GLU A 162 -5.88 -19.71 3.12
C GLU A 162 -7.28 -19.46 3.70
N LYS A 163 -7.54 -18.24 4.17
CA LYS A 163 -8.79 -17.92 4.85
C LYS A 163 -9.96 -17.66 3.92
N PHE A 164 -9.71 -17.07 2.76
CA PHE A 164 -10.76 -16.47 1.94
C PHE A 164 -10.86 -17.00 0.51
N SER A 165 -9.94 -17.86 0.02
CA SER A 165 -9.93 -18.33 -1.37
C SER A 165 -11.19 -19.07 -1.82
N GLY A 166 -11.98 -19.58 -0.88
CA GLY A 166 -13.28 -20.22 -1.16
C GLY A 166 -14.48 -19.26 -1.22
N ASN A 167 -14.27 -17.95 -1.09
CA ASN A 167 -15.31 -16.93 -1.07
C ASN A 167 -15.18 -16.01 -2.28
N GLU A 168 -16.19 -16.00 -3.15
CA GLU A 168 -16.21 -15.24 -4.41
C GLU A 168 -16.06 -13.71 -4.25
N ARG A 169 -16.24 -13.17 -3.05
CA ARG A 169 -15.98 -11.75 -2.75
C ARG A 169 -14.49 -11.38 -2.80
N TYR A 170 -13.61 -12.37 -2.74
CA TYR A 170 -12.17 -12.15 -2.64
C TYR A 170 -11.45 -12.71 -3.86
N SER A 171 -10.66 -11.86 -4.49
CA SER A 171 -9.83 -12.19 -5.63
C SER A 171 -8.35 -12.08 -5.27
N PHE A 172 -7.50 -12.86 -5.93
CA PHE A 172 -6.10 -13.00 -5.56
C PHE A 172 -5.21 -12.98 -6.82
N VAL A 173 -4.24 -12.08 -6.83
CA VAL A 173 -3.19 -12.02 -7.85
C VAL A 173 -1.83 -12.21 -7.19
N ARG A 174 -1.13 -13.26 -7.57
CA ARG A 174 0.18 -13.61 -7.06
C ARG A 174 1.22 -13.51 -8.16
N TYR A 175 2.18 -12.61 -8.00
CA TYR A 175 3.35 -12.51 -8.86
C TYR A 175 4.53 -13.28 -8.27
N LYS A 176 5.51 -13.66 -9.12
CA LYS A 176 6.72 -14.36 -8.67
C LYS A 176 7.90 -13.43 -8.41
N ASP A 177 8.05 -12.36 -9.20
CA ASP A 177 9.27 -11.60 -9.34
C ASP A 177 9.06 -10.08 -9.51
N ARG A 178 7.98 -9.55 -8.93
CA ARG A 178 7.68 -8.10 -8.97
C ARG A 178 8.30 -7.33 -7.80
N GLY A 179 8.75 -8.03 -6.74
CA GLY A 179 9.20 -7.42 -5.51
C GLY A 179 8.12 -6.56 -4.86
N HIS A 180 8.54 -5.66 -3.97
CA HIS A 180 7.61 -4.78 -3.24
C HIS A 180 7.15 -3.59 -4.09
N ASN A 181 8.08 -2.94 -4.80
CA ASN A 181 7.84 -1.63 -5.42
C ASN A 181 7.37 -1.70 -6.89
N PHE A 182 7.49 -2.86 -7.56
CA PHE A 182 7.10 -3.01 -8.96
C PHE A 182 5.84 -3.84 -9.16
N ILE A 183 5.13 -4.17 -8.09
CA ILE A 183 4.01 -5.10 -8.11
C ILE A 183 2.85 -4.66 -9.02
N PHE A 184 2.61 -3.37 -9.15
CA PHE A 184 1.60 -2.79 -10.03
C PHE A 184 2.16 -2.23 -11.34
N CYS A 185 3.42 -2.54 -11.64
CA CYS A 185 4.14 -2.03 -12.81
C CYS A 185 4.23 -3.08 -13.91
N SER A 186 4.32 -2.64 -15.17
CA SER A 186 4.65 -3.54 -16.27
C SER A 186 6.05 -4.16 -16.08
N GLU A 187 6.29 -5.32 -16.70
CA GLU A 187 7.62 -5.94 -16.72
C GLU A 187 8.65 -5.03 -17.39
N ASN A 188 8.24 -4.36 -18.48
CA ASN A 188 9.10 -3.41 -19.17
C ASN A 188 9.54 -2.26 -18.27
N ARG A 189 8.67 -1.77 -17.39
CA ARG A 189 9.02 -0.73 -16.42
C ARG A 189 10.11 -1.18 -15.46
N LYS A 190 10.00 -2.38 -14.90
CA LYS A 190 11.01 -2.92 -13.98
C LYS A 190 12.38 -2.94 -14.64
N ALA A 191 12.48 -3.55 -15.84
CA ALA A 191 13.74 -3.61 -16.59
C ALA A 191 14.29 -2.21 -16.93
N TYR A 192 13.41 -1.30 -17.36
CA TYR A 192 13.80 0.08 -17.68
C TYR A 192 14.33 0.83 -16.45
N VAL A 193 13.67 0.75 -15.31
CA VAL A 193 14.08 1.45 -14.08
C VAL A 193 15.40 0.88 -13.54
N GLU A 194 15.59 -0.43 -13.62
CA GLU A 194 16.85 -1.06 -13.23
C GLU A 194 18.03 -0.57 -14.11
N GLU A 195 17.82 -0.47 -15.42
CA GLU A 195 18.85 0.06 -16.34
C GLU A 195 19.10 1.55 -16.09
N TYR A 196 18.05 2.35 -15.95
CA TYR A 196 18.15 3.76 -15.60
C TYR A 196 18.94 3.98 -14.30
N ASN A 197 18.64 3.23 -13.25
CA ASN A 197 19.35 3.35 -11.97
C ASN A 197 20.83 2.98 -12.08
N LYS A 198 21.21 1.99 -12.90
CA LYS A 198 22.63 1.69 -13.19
C LYS A 198 23.32 2.90 -13.85
N GLY A 199 22.67 3.52 -14.81
CA GLY A 199 23.18 4.72 -15.46
C GLY A 199 23.30 5.91 -14.52
N ALA A 200 22.29 6.14 -13.67
CA ALA A 200 22.28 7.21 -12.68
C ALA A 200 23.39 7.03 -11.62
N ASN A 201 23.61 5.81 -11.15
CA ASN A 201 24.68 5.50 -10.22
C ASN A 201 26.06 5.73 -10.84
N ALA A 202 26.30 5.27 -12.08
CA ALA A 202 27.55 5.51 -12.80
C ALA A 202 27.80 7.01 -13.03
N TYR A 203 26.76 7.78 -13.36
CA TYR A 203 26.86 9.23 -13.46
C TYR A 203 27.23 9.87 -12.12
N THR A 204 26.56 9.47 -11.03
CA THR A 204 26.85 9.96 -9.67
C THR A 204 28.31 9.68 -9.27
N GLU A 205 28.80 8.47 -9.52
CA GLU A 205 30.20 8.10 -9.27
C GLU A 205 31.18 8.96 -10.08
N SER A 206 30.87 9.22 -11.35
CA SER A 206 31.71 10.07 -12.22
C SER A 206 31.81 11.52 -11.73
N MET A 207 30.81 11.98 -10.98
CA MET A 207 30.75 13.32 -10.40
C MET A 207 31.31 13.38 -8.95
N GLY A 208 31.96 12.32 -8.47
CA GLY A 208 32.58 12.27 -7.14
C GLY A 208 31.69 11.71 -6.05
N GLY A 209 30.63 10.99 -6.40
CA GLY A 209 29.76 10.27 -5.44
C GLY A 209 28.58 11.10 -4.88
N GLN A 210 28.49 12.38 -5.23
CA GLN A 210 27.37 13.25 -4.85
C GLN A 210 26.99 14.16 -6.02
N LEU A 211 25.68 14.38 -6.18
CA LEU A 211 25.15 15.32 -7.15
C LEU A 211 24.53 16.53 -6.43
N THR A 212 24.67 17.71 -7.03
CA THR A 212 23.84 18.84 -6.65
C THR A 212 22.40 18.60 -7.14
N GLU A 213 21.44 19.31 -6.55
CA GLU A 213 20.05 19.25 -6.98
C GLU A 213 19.88 19.57 -8.47
N GLU A 214 20.62 20.57 -8.98
CA GLU A 214 20.60 20.98 -10.38
C GLU A 214 21.13 19.85 -11.29
N GLN A 215 22.22 19.18 -10.91
CA GLN A 215 22.79 18.05 -11.66
C GLN A 215 21.85 16.84 -11.68
N ALA A 216 21.24 16.51 -10.53
CA ALA A 216 20.28 15.42 -10.44
C ALA A 216 19.03 15.70 -11.30
N THR A 217 18.49 16.91 -11.22
CA THR A 217 17.32 17.33 -12.02
C THR A 217 17.63 17.31 -13.52
N ALA A 218 18.80 17.78 -13.92
CA ALA A 218 19.23 17.75 -15.32
C ALA A 218 19.37 16.31 -15.83
N TYR A 219 20.00 15.45 -15.04
CA TYR A 219 20.15 14.03 -15.40
C TYR A 219 18.80 13.34 -15.59
N ILE A 220 17.86 13.54 -14.65
CA ILE A 220 16.48 12.99 -14.73
C ILE A 220 15.79 13.50 -15.99
N ARG A 221 15.81 14.82 -16.23
CA ARG A 221 15.16 15.42 -17.41
C ARG A 221 15.68 14.85 -18.72
N ASP A 222 17.00 14.62 -18.82
CA ASP A 222 17.66 14.27 -20.07
C ASP A 222 17.69 12.75 -20.32
N ASN A 223 17.54 11.92 -19.26
CA ASN A 223 17.72 10.46 -19.36
C ASN A 223 16.49 9.65 -18.92
N PHE A 224 15.50 10.25 -18.22
CA PHE A 224 14.33 9.49 -17.73
C PHE A 224 13.15 9.62 -18.70
N ASP A 225 12.79 8.51 -19.35
CA ASP A 225 11.57 8.40 -20.14
C ASP A 225 10.37 8.18 -19.22
N LYS A 226 9.58 9.23 -19.00
CA LYS A 226 8.40 9.18 -18.13
C LYS A 226 7.38 8.13 -18.57
N LYS A 227 7.22 7.88 -19.88
CA LYS A 227 6.26 6.90 -20.37
C LYS A 227 6.66 5.49 -19.96
N LYS A 228 7.95 5.15 -20.13
CA LYS A 228 8.46 3.84 -19.69
C LYS A 228 8.58 3.73 -18.17
N GLY A 229 9.08 4.79 -17.54
CA GLY A 229 9.31 4.84 -16.10
C GLY A 229 8.03 4.84 -15.25
N PHE A 230 6.86 5.03 -15.88
CA PHE A 230 5.55 5.04 -15.23
C PHE A 230 4.54 4.07 -15.85
N GLU A 231 4.98 3.10 -16.62
CA GLU A 231 4.09 2.10 -17.23
C GLU A 231 3.50 1.17 -16.18
N LEU A 232 2.17 1.06 -16.17
CA LEU A 232 1.43 0.17 -15.29
C LEU A 232 1.21 -1.20 -15.93
N ASP A 233 0.98 -2.21 -15.11
CA ASP A 233 0.52 -3.53 -15.55
C ASP A 233 -0.93 -3.42 -16.02
N ALA A 234 -1.14 -3.52 -17.33
CA ALA A 234 -2.44 -3.28 -17.94
C ALA A 234 -3.49 -4.32 -17.51
N GLU A 235 -3.09 -5.58 -17.31
CA GLU A 235 -3.98 -6.65 -16.88
C GLU A 235 -4.42 -6.44 -15.44
N LEU A 236 -3.50 -6.15 -14.54
CA LEU A 236 -3.81 -5.84 -13.15
C LEU A 236 -4.71 -4.62 -13.02
N MET A 237 -4.41 -3.56 -13.79
CA MET A 237 -5.23 -2.35 -13.76
C MET A 237 -6.65 -2.61 -14.28
N ALA A 238 -6.82 -3.47 -15.29
CA ALA A 238 -8.13 -3.87 -15.79
C ALA A 238 -8.91 -4.67 -14.74
N GLN A 239 -8.27 -5.60 -14.02
CA GLN A 239 -8.90 -6.37 -12.94
C GLN A 239 -9.36 -5.47 -11.78
N MET A 240 -8.55 -4.48 -11.40
CA MET A 240 -8.94 -3.49 -10.38
C MET A 240 -10.16 -2.68 -10.82
N LEU A 241 -10.15 -2.21 -12.08
CA LEU A 241 -11.26 -1.42 -12.64
C LEU A 241 -12.55 -2.25 -12.72
N GLU A 242 -12.46 -3.51 -13.13
CA GLU A 242 -13.58 -4.43 -13.17
C GLU A 242 -14.17 -4.67 -11.78
N LEU A 243 -13.34 -4.93 -10.77
CA LEU A 243 -13.80 -5.07 -9.38
C LEU A 243 -14.59 -3.82 -8.94
N TYR A 244 -14.05 -2.64 -9.20
CA TYR A 244 -14.68 -1.41 -8.78
C TYR A 244 -16.01 -1.16 -9.51
N ASN A 245 -16.04 -1.29 -10.84
CA ASN A 245 -17.25 -1.09 -11.63
C ASN A 245 -18.37 -2.05 -11.19
N ASN A 246 -18.05 -3.34 -11.03
CA ASN A 246 -19.03 -4.34 -10.57
C ASN A 246 -19.57 -4.03 -9.16
N SER A 247 -18.72 -3.46 -8.28
CA SER A 247 -19.10 -3.18 -6.90
C SER A 247 -19.91 -1.89 -6.71
N ILE A 248 -19.81 -0.93 -7.63
CA ILE A 248 -20.58 0.33 -7.55
C ILE A 248 -21.92 0.26 -8.28
N GLU A 249 -22.12 -0.69 -9.20
CA GLU A 249 -23.38 -0.89 -9.92
C GLU A 249 -24.45 -1.62 -9.08
N HIS A 250 -24.02 -2.23 -7.96
CA HIS A 250 -24.86 -2.98 -7.02
C HIS A 250 -24.86 -2.32 -5.62
#